data_b6165c24e8b5ae5cc93980f860a14021
#
_entry.id   b6165c24e8b5ae5cc93980f860a14021
#
_cell.length_a   1.000
_cell.length_b   1.000
_cell.length_c   1.000
_cell.angle_alpha   90.00
_cell.angle_beta   90.00
_cell.angle_gamma   90.00
#
_symmetry.space_group_name_H-M   'P 1'
#
loop_
_entity.id
_entity.type
_entity.pdbx_description
1 polymer ?
#
loop_
_entity_poly.entity_id
_entity_poly.type
_entity_poly.pdbx_seq_one_letter_code
_entity_poly.pdbx_strand_id
1 'polypeptide(L)'
;MNLLDFKNKLIKGNELGGEVVYIKEDNLLYGIESIYKNHEVNSISLLKSEQNSIKVHDLIEFLERECDDFYEGDVFIGNTIHSREDKKGIVSVEFAQYEAIKMIFINI
;
A
#
# COMPACT_ATOMS: atom_id res chain seq x y z
N MET A 1 -7.91 -7.14 -3.69
CA MET A 1 -6.78 -7.01 -4.66
C MET A 1 -5.64 -7.90 -4.18
N ASN A 2 -5.12 -8.75 -5.04
CA ASN A 2 -3.99 -9.56 -4.65
C ASN A 2 -2.67 -8.78 -4.73
N LEU A 3 -1.62 -9.34 -4.13
CA LEU A 3 -0.35 -8.63 -4.03
C LEU A 3 0.29 -8.39 -5.40
N LEU A 4 0.20 -9.36 -6.31
CA LEU A 4 0.79 -9.19 -7.64
C LEU A 4 0.16 -8.02 -8.38
N ASP A 5 -1.17 -7.92 -8.38
CA ASP A 5 -1.89 -6.81 -8.99
C ASP A 5 -1.54 -5.47 -8.33
N PHE A 6 -1.49 -5.47 -7.01
CA PHE A 6 -1.12 -4.28 -6.25
C PHE A 6 0.29 -3.80 -6.61
N LYS A 7 1.25 -4.72 -6.61
CA LYS A 7 2.64 -4.39 -6.96
C LYS A 7 2.75 -3.86 -8.39
N ASN A 8 2.05 -4.49 -9.34
CA ASN A 8 2.07 -4.04 -10.73
C ASN A 8 1.49 -2.63 -10.89
N LYS A 9 0.45 -2.29 -10.13
CA LYS A 9 -0.11 -0.94 -10.12
C LYS A 9 0.84 0.09 -9.51
N LEU A 10 1.58 -0.29 -8.48
CA LEU A 10 2.62 0.58 -7.92
C LEU A 10 3.75 0.82 -8.92
N ILE A 11 4.20 -0.23 -9.61
CA ILE A 11 5.24 -0.13 -10.64
C ILE A 11 4.80 0.83 -11.74
N LYS A 12 3.56 0.70 -12.21
CA LYS A 12 3.02 1.58 -13.23
C LYS A 12 2.98 3.03 -12.77
N GLY A 13 2.55 3.27 -11.53
CA GLY A 13 2.55 4.61 -10.95
C GLY A 13 3.95 5.19 -10.81
N ASN A 14 4.92 4.35 -10.46
CA ASN A 14 6.32 4.76 -10.38
C ASN A 14 6.87 5.15 -11.76
N GLU A 15 6.50 4.42 -12.81
CA GLU A 15 6.89 4.75 -14.19
C GLU A 15 6.32 6.09 -14.65
N LEU A 16 5.16 6.48 -14.12
CA LEU A 16 4.55 7.79 -14.38
C LEU A 16 5.20 8.92 -13.57
N GLY A 17 6.13 8.58 -12.69
CA GLY A 17 6.86 9.54 -11.88
C GLY A 17 6.36 9.68 -10.45
N GLY A 18 5.45 8.82 -10.00
CA GLY A 18 4.98 8.83 -8.61
C GLY A 18 6.15 8.61 -7.65
N GLU A 19 6.27 9.47 -6.63
CA GLU A 19 7.39 9.45 -5.70
C GLU A 19 7.01 8.92 -4.33
N VAL A 20 5.82 9.25 -3.85
CA VAL A 20 5.36 8.92 -2.49
C VAL A 20 4.00 8.24 -2.56
N VAL A 21 3.77 7.28 -1.66
CA VAL A 21 2.50 6.55 -1.55
C VAL A 21 1.74 7.04 -0.33
N TYR A 22 0.45 7.31 -0.51
CA TYR A 22 -0.46 7.60 0.58
C TYR A 22 -1.68 6.68 0.53
N ILE A 23 -2.17 6.29 1.70
CA ILE A 23 -3.47 5.65 1.83
C ILE A 23 -4.50 6.75 1.96
N LYS A 24 -5.50 6.76 1.08
CA LYS A 24 -6.57 7.76 1.08
C LYS A 24 -7.87 7.15 1.57
N GLU A 25 -8.39 7.71 2.66
CA GLU A 25 -9.66 7.31 3.26
C GLU A 25 -10.42 8.56 3.68
N ASP A 26 -11.64 8.74 3.15
CA ASP A 26 -12.53 9.87 3.51
C ASP A 26 -11.85 11.24 3.38
N ASN A 27 -11.09 11.45 2.31
CA ASN A 27 -10.33 12.67 2.04
C ASN A 27 -9.16 12.92 3.01
N LEU A 28 -8.83 11.97 3.85
CA LEU A 28 -7.64 12.01 4.70
C LEU A 28 -6.53 11.18 4.07
N LEU A 29 -5.30 11.62 4.22
CA LEU A 29 -4.12 10.92 3.72
C LEU A 29 -3.32 10.36 4.88
N TYR A 30 -2.93 9.09 4.74
CA TYR A 30 -2.12 8.37 5.73
C TYR A 30 -0.87 7.82 5.06
N GLY A 31 0.21 7.75 5.81
CA GLY A 31 1.39 6.99 5.40
C GLY A 31 1.23 5.52 5.73
N ILE A 32 2.34 4.79 5.61
CA ILE A 32 2.41 3.37 5.95
C ILE A 32 3.46 3.21 7.04
N GLU A 33 3.04 2.73 8.20
CA GLU A 33 3.92 2.53 9.34
C GLU A 33 4.69 1.22 9.24
N SER A 34 3.99 0.14 8.89
CA SER A 34 4.58 -1.18 8.82
C SER A 34 3.71 -2.09 7.94
N ILE A 35 4.26 -3.26 7.63
CA ILE A 35 3.57 -4.27 6.84
C ILE A 35 3.55 -5.56 7.66
N TYR A 36 2.35 -6.08 7.87
CA TYR A 36 2.13 -7.32 8.61
C TYR A 36 1.82 -8.46 7.64
N LYS A 37 2.59 -9.55 7.75
CA LYS A 37 2.40 -10.74 6.93
C LYS A 37 1.63 -11.79 7.73
N ASN A 38 0.54 -12.29 7.17
CA ASN A 38 -0.25 -13.33 7.80
C ASN A 38 -0.20 -14.59 6.96
N HIS A 39 0.63 -15.56 7.38
CA HIS A 39 0.83 -16.82 6.66
C HIS A 39 -0.36 -17.76 6.74
N GLU A 40 -1.18 -17.65 7.79
CA GLU A 40 -2.34 -18.55 7.97
C GLU A 40 -3.40 -18.35 6.89
N VAL A 41 -3.61 -17.09 6.49
CA VAL A 41 -4.62 -16.74 5.49
C VAL A 41 -4.03 -16.18 4.20
N ASN A 42 -2.72 -16.29 4.04
CA ASN A 42 -1.99 -15.81 2.87
C ASN A 42 -2.37 -14.37 2.51
N SER A 43 -2.17 -13.46 3.45
CA SER A 43 -2.46 -12.04 3.23
C SER A 43 -1.41 -11.15 3.85
N ILE A 44 -1.34 -9.91 3.35
CA ILE A 44 -0.55 -8.86 3.99
C ILE A 44 -1.45 -7.68 4.34
N SER A 45 -1.08 -6.95 5.37
CA SER A 45 -1.79 -5.75 5.78
C SER A 45 -0.81 -4.59 5.84
N LEU A 46 -1.15 -3.50 5.16
CA LEU A 46 -0.41 -2.24 5.25
C LEU A 46 -1.03 -1.44 6.39
N LEU A 47 -0.24 -1.12 7.40
CA LEU A 47 -0.75 -0.43 8.59
C LEU A 47 -0.61 1.08 8.42
N LYS A 48 -1.72 1.80 8.60
CA LYS A 48 -1.77 3.24 8.44
C LYS A 48 -0.91 3.96 9.49
N SER A 49 -0.29 5.04 9.07
CA SER A 49 0.45 5.95 9.95
C SER A 49 -0.01 7.37 9.71
N GLU A 50 -0.21 8.13 10.78
CA GLU A 50 -0.53 9.55 10.68
C GLU A 50 0.72 10.42 10.47
N GLN A 51 1.90 9.85 10.68
CA GLN A 51 3.15 10.62 10.74
C GLN A 51 4.16 10.26 9.66
N ASN A 52 4.17 9.01 9.21
CA ASN A 52 5.20 8.51 8.30
C ASN A 52 4.66 8.34 6.89
N SER A 53 5.44 8.75 5.90
CA SER A 53 5.17 8.43 4.50
C SER A 53 6.21 7.45 4.00
N ILE A 54 5.92 6.78 2.89
CA ILE A 54 6.86 5.85 2.26
C ILE A 54 7.02 6.22 0.79
N LYS A 55 8.23 6.11 0.29
CA LYS A 55 8.50 6.30 -1.13
C LYS A 55 8.00 5.07 -1.91
N VAL A 56 7.47 5.31 -3.10
CA VAL A 56 6.99 4.25 -3.98
C VAL A 56 8.06 3.20 -4.21
N HIS A 57 9.26 3.64 -4.54
CA HIS A 57 10.40 2.75 -4.81
C HIS A 57 10.70 1.85 -3.61
N ASP A 58 10.70 2.40 -2.40
CA ASP A 58 10.97 1.65 -1.18
C ASP A 58 9.89 0.62 -0.90
N LEU A 59 8.63 0.96 -1.15
CA LEU A 59 7.52 0.02 -0.98
C LEU A 59 7.62 -1.14 -1.97
N ILE A 60 7.86 -0.85 -3.25
CA ILE A 60 8.01 -1.88 -4.27
C ILE A 60 9.15 -2.83 -3.90
N GLU A 61 10.29 -2.27 -3.52
CA GLU A 61 11.47 -3.05 -3.13
C GLU A 61 11.17 -3.95 -1.92
N PHE A 62 10.47 -3.41 -0.92
CA PHE A 62 10.06 -4.19 0.25
C PHE A 62 9.17 -5.37 -0.15
N LEU A 63 8.17 -5.12 -1.00
CA LEU A 63 7.25 -6.17 -1.44
C LEU A 63 7.98 -7.27 -2.21
N GLU A 64 8.93 -6.91 -3.05
CA GLU A 64 9.71 -7.88 -3.82
C GLU A 64 10.65 -8.71 -2.93
N ARG A 65 11.24 -8.09 -1.92
CA ARG A 65 12.22 -8.75 -1.05
C ARG A 65 11.57 -9.58 0.06
N GLU A 66 10.51 -9.05 0.67
CA GLU A 66 9.96 -9.62 1.91
C GLU A 66 8.62 -10.34 1.72
N CYS A 67 7.93 -10.11 0.62
CA CYS A 67 6.57 -10.61 0.41
C CYS A 67 6.41 -11.43 -0.86
N ASP A 68 7.47 -11.93 -1.45
CA ASP A 68 7.41 -12.67 -2.72
C ASP A 68 6.61 -13.97 -2.63
N ASP A 69 6.49 -14.55 -1.45
CA ASP A 69 5.68 -15.75 -1.21
C ASP A 69 4.18 -15.46 -1.05
N PHE A 70 3.79 -14.18 -1.08
CA PHE A 70 2.39 -13.74 -0.92
C PHE A 70 1.73 -13.24 -2.21
N TYR A 71 2.31 -13.47 -3.38
CA TYR A 71 1.83 -12.87 -4.63
C TYR A 71 0.37 -13.17 -4.96
N GLU A 72 -0.13 -14.33 -4.59
CA GLU A 72 -1.53 -14.70 -4.78
C GLU A 72 -2.43 -14.27 -3.62
N GLY A 73 -1.84 -13.79 -2.53
CA GLY A 73 -2.55 -13.37 -1.35
C GLY A 73 -3.13 -11.97 -1.47
N ASP A 74 -4.12 -11.69 -0.63
CA ASP A 74 -4.78 -10.38 -0.63
C ASP A 74 -3.99 -9.33 0.16
N VAL A 75 -4.13 -8.08 -0.28
CA VAL A 75 -3.56 -6.92 0.40
C VAL A 75 -4.70 -6.15 1.06
N PHE A 76 -4.54 -5.89 2.35
CA PHE A 76 -5.50 -5.12 3.14
C PHE A 76 -4.85 -3.90 3.77
N ILE A 77 -5.67 -2.94 4.17
CA ILE A 77 -5.25 -1.79 4.95
C ILE A 77 -5.80 -1.97 6.36
N GLY A 78 -4.95 -1.81 7.35
CA GLY A 78 -5.32 -1.92 8.76
C GLY A 78 -4.87 -0.72 9.58
N ASN A 79 -5.45 -0.55 10.77
CA ASN A 79 -5.09 0.52 11.68
C ASN A 79 -3.91 0.15 12.58
N THR A 80 -3.95 -1.05 13.13
CA THR A 80 -2.88 -1.56 13.97
C THR A 80 -2.74 -3.06 13.77
N ILE A 81 -1.61 -3.59 14.22
CA ILE A 81 -1.33 -5.02 14.17
C ILE A 81 -2.34 -5.84 14.99
N HIS A 82 -2.95 -5.22 16.01
CA HIS A 82 -3.91 -5.88 16.89
C HIS A 82 -5.34 -5.77 16.41
N SER A 83 -5.63 -4.89 15.47
CA SER A 83 -6.99 -4.65 14.96
C SER A 83 -7.27 -5.53 13.75
N ARG A 84 -7.32 -6.85 13.94
CA ARG A 84 -7.56 -7.79 12.84
C ARG A 84 -8.92 -7.60 12.18
N GLU A 85 -9.88 -7.01 12.89
CA GLU A 85 -11.24 -6.81 12.39
C GLU A 85 -11.40 -5.53 11.59
N ASP A 86 -10.44 -4.60 11.67
CA ASP A 86 -10.50 -3.29 10.99
C ASP A 86 -9.85 -3.30 9.61
N LYS A 87 -9.72 -4.46 9.01
CA LYS A 87 -9.11 -4.57 7.69
C LYS A 87 -10.06 -4.10 6.61
N LYS A 88 -9.54 -3.23 5.75
CA LYS A 88 -10.28 -2.75 4.57
C LYS A 88 -9.56 -3.20 3.31
N GLY A 89 -10.34 -3.61 2.31
CA GLY A 89 -9.81 -3.94 1.00
C GLY A 89 -9.39 -2.69 0.25
N ILE A 90 -8.49 -2.86 -0.70
CA ILE A 90 -8.07 -1.77 -1.58
C ILE A 90 -9.07 -1.68 -2.73
N VAL A 91 -9.64 -0.49 -2.93
CA VAL A 91 -10.58 -0.22 -4.03
C VAL A 91 -9.81 0.07 -5.31
N SER A 92 -8.80 0.92 -5.25
CA SER A 92 -7.99 1.29 -6.42
C SER A 92 -6.63 1.84 -6.00
N VAL A 93 -5.73 1.87 -6.96
CA VAL A 93 -4.40 2.50 -6.83
C VAL A 93 -4.30 3.52 -7.95
N GLU A 94 -4.16 4.79 -7.61
CA GLU A 94 -4.20 5.89 -8.57
C GLU A 94 -2.96 6.75 -8.52
N PHE A 95 -2.44 7.11 -9.70
CA PHE A 95 -1.44 8.16 -9.83
C PHE A 95 -2.12 9.52 -9.72
N ALA A 96 -1.52 10.43 -8.96
CA ALA A 96 -2.01 11.80 -8.81
C ALA A 96 -0.85 12.79 -8.84
N GLN A 97 -1.13 13.99 -9.32
CA GLN A 97 -0.13 15.06 -9.36
C GLN A 97 -0.76 16.36 -8.87
N TYR A 98 -0.13 16.97 -7.88
CA TYR A 98 -0.49 18.30 -7.37
C TYR A 98 0.73 19.19 -7.50
N GLU A 99 0.66 20.14 -8.44
CA GLU A 99 1.79 21.02 -8.79
C GLU A 99 2.99 20.19 -9.23
N ALA A 100 4.12 20.27 -8.52
CA ALA A 100 5.32 19.53 -8.81
C ALA A 100 5.39 18.16 -8.10
N ILE A 101 4.42 17.88 -7.22
CA ILE A 101 4.43 16.66 -6.41
C ILE A 101 3.63 15.58 -7.11
N LYS A 102 4.28 14.44 -7.38
CA LYS A 102 3.65 13.27 -7.97
C LYS A 102 3.56 12.17 -6.92
N MET A 103 2.38 11.61 -6.78
CA MET A 103 2.11 10.63 -5.72
C MET A 103 1.20 9.52 -6.22
N ILE A 104 1.11 8.46 -5.41
CA ILE A 104 0.19 7.36 -5.66
C ILE A 104 -0.76 7.29 -4.47
N PHE A 105 -2.05 7.23 -4.75
CA PHE A 105 -3.07 7.01 -3.73
C PHE A 105 -3.54 5.56 -3.74
N ILE A 106 -3.53 4.95 -2.56
CA ILE A 106 -4.19 3.68 -2.31
C ILE A 106 -5.55 4.04 -1.72
N ASN A 107 -6.61 3.87 -2.52
CA ASN A 107 -7.97 4.22 -2.12
C ASN A 107 -8.64 3.04 -1.42
N ILE A 108 -9.25 3.32 -0.28
CA ILE A 108 -9.98 2.31 0.49
C ILE A 108 -11.38 2.77 0.84
#